data_c1902eae78cdd24f17aa2c25d5dcdc83
#
_entry.id   c1902eae78cdd24f17aa2c25d5dcdc83
#
_cell.length_a   1.000
_cell.length_b   1.000
_cell.length_c   1.000
_cell.angle_alpha   90.00
_cell.angle_beta   90.00
_cell.angle_gamma   90.00
#
_symmetry.space_group_name_H-M   'P 1'
#
loop_
_entity.id
_entity.type
_entity.pdbx_description
1 polymer ?
#
loop_
_entity_poly.entity_id
_entity_poly.type
_entity_poly.pdbx_seq_one_letter_code
_entity_poly.pdbx_strand_id
1 'polypeptide(L)'
;MKSITMFETSWCPHCKQAHKYMDDLMLENPNYKELDIRIIDEDEEPELANQYDYYYVPTYYLESDKVHEGVPSKEIIHSLFEQALT
;
A
#
# COMPACT_ATOMS: atom_id res chain seq x y z
N MET A 1 9.19 -13.78 1.69
CA MET A 1 8.69 -12.41 1.48
C MET A 1 7.18 -12.44 1.26
N LYS A 2 6.45 -11.52 1.88
CA LYS A 2 4.98 -11.46 1.77
C LYS A 2 4.56 -10.41 0.77
N SER A 3 3.42 -10.63 0.11
CA SER A 3 2.91 -9.68 -0.88
C SER A 3 2.14 -8.55 -0.23
N ILE A 4 2.31 -7.34 -0.78
CA ILE A 4 1.56 -6.16 -0.36
C ILE A 4 0.58 -5.80 -1.48
N THR A 5 -0.67 -5.50 -1.12
CA THR A 5 -1.65 -4.96 -2.04
C THR A 5 -2.10 -3.59 -1.54
N MET A 6 -2.00 -2.58 -2.40
CA MET A 6 -2.42 -1.22 -2.09
C MET A 6 -3.60 -0.83 -2.97
N PHE A 7 -4.66 -0.37 -2.34
CA PHE A 7 -5.82 0.19 -3.06
C PHE A 7 -5.75 1.71 -3.04
N GLU A 8 -6.01 2.32 -4.17
CA GLU A 8 -5.91 3.77 -4.34
C GLU A 8 -6.91 4.31 -5.33
N THR A 9 -6.99 5.64 -5.42
CA THR A 9 -7.64 6.36 -6.52
C THR A 9 -6.69 7.41 -7.02
N SER A 10 -6.82 7.78 -8.32
CA SER A 10 -5.91 8.75 -8.94
C SER A 10 -6.08 10.18 -8.41
N TRP A 11 -7.24 10.48 -7.83
CA TRP A 11 -7.57 11.83 -7.33
C TRP A 11 -7.31 12.01 -5.83
N CYS A 12 -6.88 10.98 -5.13
CA CYS A 12 -6.75 10.97 -3.68
C CYS A 12 -5.41 11.61 -3.23
N PRO A 13 -5.45 12.72 -2.49
CA PRO A 13 -4.20 13.34 -1.99
C PRO A 13 -3.45 12.44 -1.01
N HIS A 14 -4.17 11.66 -0.19
CA HIS A 14 -3.54 10.73 0.75
C HIS A 14 -2.83 9.59 0.03
N CYS A 15 -3.35 9.17 -1.13
CA CYS A 15 -2.69 8.15 -1.95
C CYS A 15 -1.39 8.69 -2.53
N LYS A 16 -1.37 9.94 -2.97
CA LYS A 16 -0.15 10.60 -3.44
C LYS A 16 0.89 10.71 -2.34
N GLN A 17 0.45 11.06 -1.13
CA GLN A 17 1.33 11.12 0.03
C GLN A 17 1.92 9.74 0.36
N ALA A 18 1.10 8.70 0.25
CA ALA A 18 1.55 7.33 0.47
C ALA A 18 2.64 6.92 -0.53
N HIS A 19 2.47 7.28 -1.81
CA HIS A 19 3.48 7.02 -2.83
C HIS A 19 4.80 7.72 -2.50
N LYS A 20 4.73 8.95 -2.03
CA LYS A 20 5.94 9.69 -1.63
C LYS A 20 6.65 8.97 -0.48
N TYR A 21 5.93 8.51 0.52
CA TYR A 21 6.51 7.77 1.63
C TYR A 21 7.14 6.46 1.16
N MET A 22 6.48 5.74 0.26
CA MET A 22 7.04 4.50 -0.30
C MET A 22 8.33 4.78 -1.06
N ASP A 23 8.35 5.81 -1.89
CA ASP A 23 9.53 6.18 -2.66
C ASP A 23 10.68 6.58 -1.74
N ASP A 24 10.40 7.38 -0.71
CA ASP A 24 11.41 7.80 0.27
C ASP A 24 12.02 6.58 0.98
N LEU A 25 11.19 5.63 1.39
CA LEU A 25 11.66 4.42 2.06
C LEU A 25 12.52 3.56 1.15
N MET A 26 12.16 3.45 -0.13
CA MET A 26 12.93 2.69 -1.10
C MET A 26 14.29 3.32 -1.38
N LEU A 27 14.38 4.67 -1.30
CA LEU A 27 15.65 5.36 -1.40
C LEU A 27 16.52 5.15 -0.18
N GLU A 28 15.90 5.11 1.01
CA GLU A 28 16.62 4.90 2.27
C GLU A 28 17.11 3.46 2.43
N ASN A 29 16.33 2.50 1.92
CA ASN A 29 16.68 1.08 1.99
C ASN A 29 16.33 0.39 0.66
N PRO A 30 17.31 0.23 -0.23
CA PRO A 30 17.06 -0.39 -1.54
C PRO A 30 16.49 -1.82 -1.50
N ASN A 31 16.62 -2.52 -0.38
CA ASN A 31 16.02 -3.85 -0.23
C ASN A 31 14.50 -3.81 -0.37
N TYR A 32 13.87 -2.68 -0.07
CA TYR A 32 12.43 -2.54 -0.23
C TYR A 32 11.98 -2.57 -1.70
N LYS A 33 12.90 -2.33 -2.63
CA LYS A 33 12.58 -2.42 -4.07
C LYS A 33 12.31 -3.85 -4.53
N GLU A 34 12.72 -4.83 -3.74
CA GLU A 34 12.47 -6.24 -4.03
C GLU A 34 11.10 -6.71 -3.57
N LEU A 35 10.38 -5.89 -2.80
CA LEU A 35 9.05 -6.23 -2.31
C LEU A 35 8.07 -6.38 -3.47
N ASP A 36 7.17 -7.36 -3.35
CA ASP A 36 6.07 -7.56 -4.27
C ASP A 36 4.92 -6.65 -3.84
N ILE A 37 4.80 -5.49 -4.50
CA ILE A 37 3.76 -4.52 -4.20
C ILE A 37 2.85 -4.39 -5.41
N ARG A 38 1.59 -4.80 -5.22
CA ARG A 38 0.55 -4.68 -6.24
C ARG A 38 -0.30 -3.45 -5.92
N ILE A 39 -0.38 -2.53 -6.87
CA ILE A 39 -1.15 -1.30 -6.70
C ILE A 39 -2.40 -1.39 -7.57
N ILE A 40 -3.56 -1.26 -6.94
CA ILE A 40 -4.86 -1.38 -7.60
C ILE A 40 -5.60 -0.05 -7.49
N ASP A 41 -5.91 0.55 -8.65
CA ASP A 41 -6.78 1.72 -8.71
C ASP A 41 -8.23 1.21 -8.74
N GLU A 42 -8.99 1.53 -7.69
CA GLU A 42 -10.34 1.00 -7.55
C GLU A 42 -11.31 1.51 -8.61
N ASP A 43 -11.02 2.66 -9.22
CA ASP A 43 -11.84 3.19 -10.29
C ASP A 43 -11.58 2.46 -11.61
N GLU A 44 -10.37 1.96 -11.81
CA GLU A 44 -10.00 1.20 -13.01
C GLU A 44 -10.31 -0.29 -12.88
N GLU A 45 -10.23 -0.82 -11.65
CA GLU A 45 -10.46 -2.25 -11.37
C GLU A 45 -11.50 -2.44 -10.27
N PRO A 46 -12.74 -1.93 -10.46
CA PRO A 46 -13.75 -1.97 -9.40
C PRO A 46 -14.17 -3.38 -8.99
N GLU A 47 -14.17 -4.32 -9.91
CA GLU A 47 -14.55 -5.70 -9.60
C GLU A 47 -13.55 -6.36 -8.67
N LEU A 48 -12.27 -6.09 -8.88
CA LEU A 48 -11.22 -6.61 -8.02
C LEU A 48 -11.25 -5.94 -6.65
N ALA A 49 -11.43 -4.62 -6.63
CA ALA A 49 -11.51 -3.87 -5.38
C ALA A 49 -12.69 -4.32 -4.53
N ASN A 50 -13.82 -4.65 -5.16
CA ASN A 50 -15.01 -5.09 -4.44
C ASN A 50 -14.84 -6.44 -3.73
N GLN A 51 -13.81 -7.19 -4.05
CA GLN A 51 -13.51 -8.46 -3.37
C GLN A 51 -12.85 -8.25 -2.00
N TYR A 52 -12.45 -6.99 -1.70
CA TYR A 52 -11.77 -6.63 -0.46
C TYR A 52 -12.66 -5.73 0.39
N ASP A 53 -12.51 -5.84 1.70
CA ASP A 53 -13.32 -5.08 2.66
C ASP A 53 -12.57 -3.84 3.13
N TYR A 54 -12.93 -2.68 2.59
CA TYR A 54 -12.36 -1.39 3.02
C TYR A 54 -13.28 -0.25 2.56
N TYR A 55 -13.14 0.92 3.20
CA TYR A 55 -13.94 2.10 2.88
C TYR A 55 -13.09 3.30 2.44
N TYR A 56 -11.86 3.38 2.90
CA TYR A 56 -11.00 4.55 2.67
C TYR A 56 -9.73 4.15 1.95
N VAL A 57 -9.21 5.05 1.12
CA VAL A 57 -7.92 4.87 0.44
C VAL A 57 -6.93 5.91 0.93
N PRO A 58 -5.62 5.60 0.98
CA PRO A 58 -5.05 4.30 0.60
C PRO A 58 -5.33 3.23 1.64
N THR A 59 -5.48 2.00 1.17
CA THR A 59 -5.62 0.82 2.04
C THR A 59 -4.56 -0.19 1.67
N TYR A 60 -3.95 -0.79 2.67
CA TYR A 60 -2.89 -1.78 2.49
C TYR A 60 -3.28 -3.13 3.07
N TYR A 61 -3.07 -4.16 2.27
CA TYR A 61 -3.18 -5.55 2.70
C TYR A 61 -1.80 -6.20 2.66
N LEU A 62 -1.49 -6.98 3.69
CA LEU A 62 -0.31 -7.83 3.72
C LEU A 62 -0.82 -9.26 3.59
N GLU A 63 -0.58 -9.89 2.45
CA GLU A 63 -1.25 -11.12 2.05
C GLU A 63 -2.76 -10.89 2.09
N SER A 64 -3.52 -11.65 2.89
CA SER A 64 -4.97 -11.51 2.98
C SER A 64 -5.43 -10.62 4.15
N ASP A 65 -4.49 -10.07 4.92
CA ASP A 65 -4.80 -9.30 6.13
C ASP A 65 -4.73 -7.79 5.88
N LYS A 66 -5.80 -7.08 6.22
CA LYS A 66 -5.79 -5.62 6.14
C LYS A 66 -4.94 -5.07 7.28
N VAL A 67 -3.90 -4.31 6.95
CA VAL A 67 -2.97 -3.77 7.93
C VAL A 67 -3.13 -2.27 8.15
N HIS A 68 -3.68 -1.55 7.17
CA HIS A 68 -3.93 -0.12 7.32
C HIS A 68 -5.00 0.35 6.35
N GLU A 69 -5.81 1.28 6.79
CA GLU A 69 -6.85 1.91 5.98
C GLU A 69 -6.92 3.40 6.33
N GLY A 70 -6.90 4.24 5.29
CA GLY A 70 -7.04 5.69 5.46
C GLY A 70 -5.71 6.43 5.48
N VAL A 71 -5.65 7.53 6.22
CA VAL A 71 -4.50 8.46 6.20
C VAL A 71 -3.19 7.73 6.50
N PRO A 72 -2.21 7.79 5.57
CA PRO A 72 -0.95 7.07 5.76
C PRO A 72 0.04 7.87 6.61
N SER A 73 1.04 7.17 7.13
CA SER A 73 2.23 7.81 7.67
C SER A 73 3.45 7.02 7.23
N LYS A 74 4.61 7.66 7.27
CA LYS A 74 5.84 6.99 6.88
C LYS A 74 6.14 5.81 7.81
N GLU A 75 5.85 5.96 9.10
CA GLU A 75 6.05 4.93 10.11
C GLU A 75 5.17 3.70 9.85
N ILE A 76 3.92 3.92 9.48
CA ILE A 76 2.99 2.84 9.16
C ILE A 76 3.50 2.05 7.95
N ILE A 77 3.89 2.74 6.90
CA ILE A 77 4.39 2.10 5.68
C ILE A 77 5.73 1.41 5.94
N HIS A 78 6.60 2.02 6.73
CA HIS A 78 7.87 1.41 7.12
C HIS A 78 7.65 0.09 7.85
N SER A 79 6.73 0.09 8.81
CA SER A 79 6.38 -1.14 9.54
C SER A 79 5.85 -2.22 8.61
N LEU A 80 4.98 -1.83 7.67
CA LEU A 80 4.43 -2.75 6.67
C LEU A 80 5.54 -3.36 5.81
N PHE A 81 6.47 -2.53 5.33
CA PHE A 81 7.59 -3.00 4.49
C PHE A 81 8.47 -3.99 5.27
N GLU A 82 8.75 -3.70 6.54
CA GLU A 82 9.53 -4.60 7.38
C GLU A 82 8.83 -5.94 7.59
N GLN A 83 7.52 -5.92 7.81
CA GLN A 83 6.74 -7.15 7.95
C GLN A 83 6.74 -7.95 6.65
N ALA A 84 6.70 -7.29 5.51
CA ALA A 84 6.68 -7.95 4.21
C ALA A 84 8.02 -8.63 3.89
N LEU A 85 9.13 -8.10 4.38
CA LEU A 85 10.46 -8.68 4.16
C LEU A 85 10.67 -10.01 4.90
N THR A 86 9.88 -10.28 5.92
CA THR A 86 9.98 -11.55 6.65
C THR A 86 9.20 -12.69 5.94
#